data_270ab75f87a9113ec999b3da1af7b823
#
_entry.id   270ab75f87a9113ec999b3da1af7b823
#
_cell.length_a   1.000
_cell.length_b   1.000
_cell.length_c   1.000
_cell.angle_alpha   90.00
_cell.angle_beta   90.00
_cell.angle_gamma   90.00
#
_symmetry.space_group_name_H-M   'P 1'
#
loop_
_entity.id
_entity.type
_entity.pdbx_description
1 polymer ?
#
loop_
_entity_poly.entity_id
_entity_poly.type
_entity_poly.pdbx_seq_one_letter_code
_entity_poly.pdbx_strand_id
1 'polypeptide(L)'
;RGANKVELTHGPSGTVLTTVPPVDNQGDGSSFSPTDLVATGLGACMLSLIALVGERSGLPLVGMTVAVRKHMSAAPRRIGKLEVEIHLPAALSADDRTKLE
;
A
#
# COMPACT_ATOMS: atom_id res chain seq x y z
N ARG A 1 24.23 1.85 5.75
CA ARG A 1 24.20 1.06 5.52
C ARG A 1 24.39 0.53 4.27
N GLY A 2 24.52 -0.05 3.51
CA GLY A 2 24.79 -0.42 2.15
C GLY A 2 24.57 0.76 1.21
N ALA A 3 25.31 0.77 0.12
CA ALA A 3 25.27 1.88 -0.83
C ALA A 3 23.90 2.05 -1.51
N ASN A 4 23.09 1.01 -1.50
CA ASN A 4 21.81 1.01 -2.20
C ASN A 4 20.62 1.32 -1.28
N LYS A 5 20.88 1.55 0.01
CA LYS A 5 19.81 1.86 0.95
C LYS A 5 19.58 3.37 1.00
N VAL A 6 18.32 3.76 1.01
CA VAL A 6 17.93 5.16 1.02
C VAL A 6 17.07 5.43 2.24
N GLU A 7 17.43 6.45 2.99
CA GLU A 7 16.65 6.88 4.15
C GLU A 7 15.76 8.05 3.77
N LEU A 8 14.49 7.95 4.12
CA LEU A 8 13.50 9.00 3.85
C LEU A 8 12.98 9.52 5.17
N THR A 9 12.95 10.84 5.31
CA THR A 9 12.43 11.48 6.52
C THR A 9 11.24 12.34 6.16
N HIS A 10 10.12 12.09 6.83
CA HIS A 10 8.92 12.90 6.68
C HIS A 10 9.09 14.13 7.57
N GLY A 11 9.27 15.31 6.94
CA GLY A 11 9.58 16.53 7.66
C GLY A 11 8.59 16.86 8.77
N PRO A 12 7.27 16.91 8.50
CA PRO A 12 6.32 17.31 9.53
C PRO A 12 6.27 16.40 10.76
N SER A 13 6.45 15.08 10.58
CA SER A 13 6.31 14.12 11.69
C SER A 13 7.64 13.61 12.23
N GLY A 14 8.72 13.73 11.45
CA GLY A 14 10.00 13.14 11.81
C GLY A 14 10.06 11.63 11.57
N THR A 15 9.02 11.04 11.01
CA THR A 15 9.01 9.59 10.73
C THR A 15 10.05 9.24 9.69
N VAL A 16 10.78 8.16 9.93
CA VAL A 16 11.86 7.71 9.05
C VAL A 16 11.55 6.36 8.46
N LEU A 17 11.75 6.22 7.16
CA LEU A 17 11.64 4.96 6.44
C LEU A 17 12.94 4.71 5.70
N THR A 18 13.28 3.43 5.56
CA THR A 18 14.45 3.02 4.76
C THR A 18 13.98 2.14 3.62
N THR A 19 14.43 2.45 2.40
CA THR A 19 14.13 1.62 1.25
C THR A 19 15.38 0.88 0.79
N VAL A 20 15.15 -0.29 0.17
CA VAL A 20 16.23 -1.09 -0.43
C VAL A 20 15.81 -1.43 -1.84
N PRO A 21 16.77 -1.72 -2.76
CA PRO A 21 16.38 -2.21 -4.08
C PRO A 21 15.62 -3.54 -3.95
N PRO A 22 14.75 -3.87 -4.91
CA PRO A 22 14.07 -5.16 -4.87
C PRO A 22 15.06 -6.31 -4.99
N VAL A 23 14.68 -7.47 -4.46
CA VAL A 23 15.55 -8.65 -4.44
C VAL A 23 16.00 -9.02 -5.85
N ASP A 24 15.10 -8.88 -6.84
CA ASP A 24 15.44 -9.20 -8.23
C ASP A 24 16.26 -8.10 -8.92
N ASN A 25 16.70 -7.09 -8.17
CA ASN A 25 17.51 -5.99 -8.70
C ASN A 25 18.54 -5.57 -7.66
N GLN A 26 19.28 -6.55 -7.12
CA GLN A 26 20.40 -6.38 -6.19
C GLN A 26 19.99 -5.94 -4.78
N GLY A 27 18.74 -6.10 -4.40
CA GLY A 27 18.30 -5.81 -3.06
C GLY A 27 18.40 -7.03 -2.15
N ASP A 28 18.42 -6.79 -0.84
CA ASP A 28 18.51 -7.86 0.16
C ASP A 28 17.16 -8.23 0.78
N GLY A 29 16.09 -7.55 0.39
CA GLY A 29 14.76 -7.85 0.91
C GLY A 29 14.50 -7.41 2.34
N SER A 30 15.37 -6.59 2.91
CA SER A 30 15.26 -6.20 4.32
C SER A 30 14.19 -5.15 4.58
N SER A 31 13.65 -4.51 3.55
CA SER A 31 12.61 -3.51 3.70
C SER A 31 11.89 -3.32 2.37
N PHE A 32 11.02 -2.31 2.30
CA PHE A 32 10.32 -1.95 1.08
C PHE A 32 11.32 -1.47 0.02
N SER A 33 11.10 -1.88 -1.23
CA SER A 33 11.75 -1.20 -2.35
C SER A 33 10.97 0.08 -2.66
N PRO A 34 11.55 1.01 -3.44
CA PRO A 34 10.79 2.20 -3.84
C PRO A 34 9.48 1.88 -4.56
N THR A 35 9.46 0.85 -5.42
CA THR A 35 8.23 0.45 -6.10
C THR A 35 7.23 -0.21 -5.15
N ASP A 36 7.71 -0.90 -4.10
CA ASP A 36 6.84 -1.40 -3.04
C ASP A 36 6.14 -0.24 -2.34
N LEU A 37 6.83 0.87 -2.10
CA LEU A 37 6.23 2.04 -1.47
C LEU A 37 5.16 2.67 -2.34
N VAL A 38 5.36 2.69 -3.66
CA VAL A 38 4.33 3.20 -4.58
C VAL A 38 3.08 2.34 -4.46
N ALA A 39 3.25 1.02 -4.51
CA ALA A 39 2.13 0.09 -4.40
C ALA A 39 1.42 0.21 -3.04
N THR A 40 2.22 0.26 -1.97
CA THR A 40 1.68 0.40 -0.60
C THR A 40 0.94 1.72 -0.44
N GLY A 41 1.47 2.81 -1.01
CA GLY A 41 0.83 4.11 -0.97
C GLY A 41 -0.53 4.12 -1.62
N LEU A 42 -0.65 3.45 -2.77
CA LEU A 42 -1.94 3.31 -3.45
C LEU A 42 -2.94 2.57 -2.56
N GLY A 43 -2.53 1.43 -2.02
CA GLY A 43 -3.39 0.66 -1.14
C GLY A 43 -3.82 1.44 0.10
N ALA A 44 -2.87 2.14 0.72
CA ALA A 44 -3.17 2.96 1.90
C ALA A 44 -4.13 4.09 1.57
N CYS A 45 -3.98 4.71 0.40
CA CYS A 45 -4.88 5.78 -0.04
C CYS A 45 -6.30 5.27 -0.21
N MET A 46 -6.46 4.13 -0.89
CA MET A 46 -7.78 3.53 -1.11
C MET A 46 -8.43 3.14 0.21
N LEU A 47 -7.66 2.51 1.09
CA LEU A 47 -8.16 2.07 2.39
C LEU A 47 -8.59 3.26 3.24
N SER A 48 -7.81 4.34 3.23
CA SER A 48 -8.11 5.54 3.99
C SER A 48 -9.41 6.20 3.52
N LEU A 49 -9.63 6.25 2.20
CA LEU A 49 -10.86 6.81 1.65
C LEU A 49 -12.08 5.97 2.03
N ILE A 50 -11.95 4.64 1.95
CA ILE A 50 -13.04 3.75 2.34
C ILE A 50 -13.33 3.92 3.83
N ALA A 51 -12.30 4.03 4.65
CA ALA A 51 -12.46 4.22 6.09
C ALA A 51 -13.19 5.53 6.41
N LEU A 52 -12.88 6.61 5.69
CA LEU A 52 -13.56 7.89 5.88
C LEU A 52 -15.05 7.81 5.53
N VAL A 53 -15.38 7.17 4.41
CA VAL A 53 -16.76 6.97 4.01
C VAL A 53 -17.50 6.10 5.03
N GLY A 54 -16.87 5.02 5.47
CA GLY A 54 -17.45 4.13 6.45
C GLY A 54 -17.69 4.80 7.79
N GLU A 55 -16.76 5.63 8.24
CA GLU A 55 -16.90 6.37 9.49
C GLU A 55 -18.11 7.32 9.43
N ARG A 56 -18.25 8.05 8.33
CA ARG A 56 -19.38 8.96 8.15
C ARG A 56 -20.72 8.23 8.12
N SER A 57 -20.72 6.99 7.65
CA SER A 57 -21.93 6.17 7.55
C SER A 57 -22.14 5.28 8.76
N GLY A 58 -21.25 5.33 9.76
CA GLY A 58 -21.33 4.51 10.95
C GLY A 58 -21.07 3.03 10.72
N LEU A 59 -20.29 2.68 9.69
CA LEU A 59 -20.03 1.28 9.35
C LEU A 59 -18.87 0.70 10.16
N PRO A 60 -18.94 -0.59 10.53
CA PRO A 60 -17.88 -1.25 11.31
C PRO A 60 -16.75 -1.71 10.40
N LEU A 61 -15.75 -0.87 10.20
CA LEU A 61 -14.64 -1.17 9.30
C LEU A 61 -13.35 -1.59 9.99
N VAL A 62 -13.35 -1.75 11.31
CA VAL A 62 -12.17 -2.21 12.05
C VAL A 62 -11.79 -3.59 11.54
N GLY A 63 -10.51 -3.78 11.23
CA GLY A 63 -10.04 -5.05 10.68
C GLY A 63 -9.97 -5.11 9.16
N MET A 64 -10.33 -4.03 8.48
CA MET A 64 -10.22 -3.97 7.02
C MET A 64 -8.75 -4.03 6.61
N THR A 65 -8.46 -4.80 5.56
CA THR A 65 -7.11 -4.94 5.05
C THR A 65 -7.06 -4.73 3.54
N VAL A 66 -5.88 -4.43 3.04
CA VAL A 66 -5.64 -4.29 1.62
C VAL A 66 -4.36 -5.02 1.25
N ALA A 67 -4.39 -5.71 0.12
CA ALA A 67 -3.21 -6.33 -0.47
C ALA A 67 -3.01 -5.72 -1.84
N VAL A 68 -1.78 -5.34 -2.15
CA VAL A 68 -1.45 -4.77 -3.45
C VAL A 68 -0.32 -5.61 -4.06
N ARG A 69 -0.55 -6.12 -5.25
CA ARG A 69 0.43 -6.89 -5.98
C ARG A 69 0.92 -6.06 -7.15
N LYS A 70 2.21 -5.79 -7.19
CA LYS A 70 2.79 -5.04 -8.29
C LYS A 70 3.33 -5.99 -9.35
N HIS A 71 3.17 -5.59 -10.60
CA HIS A 71 3.68 -6.32 -11.75
C HIS A 71 4.66 -5.41 -12.47
N MET A 72 5.92 -5.80 -12.46
CA MET A 72 6.96 -5.01 -13.10
C MET A 72 7.05 -5.32 -14.58
N SER A 73 7.33 -4.30 -15.36
CA SER A 73 7.59 -4.45 -16.79
C SER A 73 9.06 -4.15 -17.05
N ALA A 74 9.61 -4.80 -18.07
CA ALA A 74 11.00 -4.59 -18.46
C ALA A 74 11.10 -3.67 -19.68
N ALA A 75 12.30 -3.22 -19.95
CA ALA A 75 12.72 -2.51 -21.16
C ALA A 75 11.97 -1.20 -21.45
N PRO A 76 11.97 -0.19 -20.59
CA PRO A 76 12.70 -0.08 -19.33
C PRO A 76 11.94 -0.67 -18.15
N ARG A 77 12.66 -0.94 -17.06
CA ARG A 77 12.04 -1.47 -15.85
C ARG A 77 11.11 -0.43 -15.26
N ARG A 78 9.88 -0.82 -15.01
CA ARG A 78 8.83 0.07 -14.49
C ARG A 78 7.70 -0.75 -13.90
N ILE A 79 6.85 -0.09 -13.13
CA ILE A 79 5.62 -0.72 -12.69
C ILE A 79 4.68 -0.79 -13.90
N GLY A 80 4.31 -1.99 -14.32
CA GLY A 80 3.40 -2.19 -15.45
C GLY A 80 1.96 -2.31 -15.02
N LYS A 81 1.71 -2.77 -13.78
CA LYS A 81 0.36 -3.01 -13.30
C LYS A 81 0.37 -3.11 -11.78
N LEU A 82 -0.68 -2.58 -11.14
CA LEU A 82 -0.92 -2.75 -9.72
C LEU A 82 -2.28 -3.39 -9.53
N GLU A 83 -2.30 -4.57 -8.89
CA GLU A 83 -3.53 -5.24 -8.54
C GLU A 83 -3.83 -4.95 -7.08
N VAL A 84 -5.04 -4.47 -6.79
CA VAL A 84 -5.44 -4.11 -5.43
C VAL A 84 -6.60 -5.01 -5.02
N GLU A 85 -6.44 -5.64 -3.85
CA GLU A 85 -7.48 -6.48 -3.28
C GLU A 85 -7.82 -5.93 -1.89
N ILE A 86 -9.08 -5.56 -1.70
CA ILE A 86 -9.53 -4.99 -0.44
C ILE A 86 -10.43 -6.00 0.25
N HIS A 87 -10.10 -6.30 1.51
CA HIS A 87 -10.85 -7.24 2.32
C HIS A 87 -11.66 -6.46 3.34
N LEU A 88 -12.98 -6.41 3.15
CA LEU A 88 -13.90 -5.74 4.05
C LEU A 88 -14.25 -6.66 5.21
N PRO A 89 -14.58 -6.09 6.40
CA PRO A 89 -14.98 -6.92 7.53
C PRO A 89 -16.21 -7.77 7.22
N ALA A 90 -16.23 -8.99 7.73
CA ALA A 90 -17.36 -9.90 7.52
C ALA A 90 -18.65 -9.38 8.13
N ALA A 91 -18.57 -8.47 9.10
CA ALA A 91 -19.73 -7.89 9.75
C ALA A 91 -20.52 -6.94 8.88
N LEU A 92 -19.97 -6.51 7.73
CA LEU A 92 -20.68 -5.61 6.84
C LEU A 92 -21.75 -6.34 6.05
N SER A 93 -22.93 -5.72 5.96
CA SER A 93 -24.00 -6.23 5.10
C SER A 93 -23.67 -6.02 3.63
N ALA A 94 -24.41 -6.69 2.75
CA ALA A 94 -24.22 -6.52 1.32
C ALA A 94 -24.49 -5.08 0.87
N ASP A 95 -25.50 -4.43 1.45
CA ASP A 95 -25.79 -3.03 1.15
C ASP A 95 -24.66 -2.11 1.56
N ASP A 96 -24.08 -2.33 2.73
CA ASP A 96 -22.97 -1.53 3.22
C ASP A 96 -21.73 -1.70 2.33
N ARG A 97 -21.48 -2.93 1.86
CA ARG A 97 -20.37 -3.17 0.93
C ARG A 97 -20.57 -2.41 -0.37
N THR A 98 -21.79 -2.38 -0.87
CA THR A 98 -22.12 -1.67 -2.11
C THR A 98 -21.84 -0.17 -1.97
N LYS A 99 -22.13 0.41 -0.81
CA LYS A 99 -21.86 1.84 -0.56
C LYS A 99 -20.38 2.18 -0.61
N LEU A 100 -19.51 1.21 -0.31
CA LEU A 100 -18.07 1.41 -0.28
C LEU A 100 -17.40 1.12 -1.62
N GLU A 101 -18.12 0.48 -2.51
CA GLU A 101 -17.61 0.21 -3.85
C GLU A 101 -17.82 1.42 -4.75
#